data_fa5783434646834561f55db1defc0b11
#
_entry.id   fa5783434646834561f55db1defc0b11
#
_cell.length_a   1.000
_cell.length_b   1.000
_cell.length_c   1.000
_cell.angle_alpha   90.00
_cell.angle_beta   90.00
_cell.angle_gamma   90.00
#
_symmetry.space_group_name_H-M   'P 1'
#
loop_
_entity.id
_entity.type
_entity.pdbx_description
1 polymer ?
#
loop_
_entity_poly.entity_id
_entity_poly.type
_entity_poly.pdbx_seq_one_letter_code
_entity_poly.pdbx_strand_id
1 'polypeptide(L)'
;MNRILVVLPNWLGETLFATPFLRALRRAQPEAFLATLGWPQCRDVLRHNPQVNALLDYEERGAHRGPAGQWRLVQALRAQRFDTAFILRKSLSRSLLLLLAGIPHRIGFANAKSGWLLTRRVAPPQGTRHKASTYFPLLEAAGIAPPEARTEYVVSAQERTAARELLEAPSQPDALIGERVGR
;
A
#
# COMPACT_ATOMS: atom_id res chain seq x y z
N MET A 1 17.57 5.62 6.02
CA MET A 1 16.20 5.15 6.33
C MET A 1 16.31 3.76 6.90
N ASN A 2 15.96 3.57 8.18
CA ASN A 2 16.07 2.24 8.83
C ASN A 2 14.70 1.58 9.03
N ARG A 3 13.66 2.37 9.23
CA ARG A 3 12.28 1.91 9.44
C ARG A 3 11.31 2.73 8.60
N ILE A 4 10.82 2.14 7.53
CA ILE A 4 10.02 2.81 6.51
C ILE A 4 8.58 2.35 6.60
N LEU A 5 7.64 3.30 6.59
CA LEU A 5 6.22 3.05 6.49
C LEU A 5 5.69 3.53 5.13
N VAL A 6 4.99 2.68 4.41
CA VAL A 6 4.31 3.06 3.17
C VAL A 6 2.80 3.04 3.39
N VAL A 7 2.19 4.22 3.35
CA VAL A 7 0.73 4.35 3.43
C VAL A 7 0.13 4.10 2.06
N LEU A 8 -0.55 2.98 1.95
CA LEU A 8 -1.12 2.48 0.70
C LEU A 8 -2.36 3.27 0.24
N PRO A 9 -2.68 3.24 -1.04
CA PRO A 9 -4.00 3.62 -1.53
C PRO A 9 -5.09 2.67 -1.01
N ASN A 10 -6.37 3.03 -1.22
CA ASN A 10 -7.49 2.27 -0.66
C ASN A 10 -7.98 1.11 -1.53
N TRP A 11 -7.55 1.04 -2.78
CA TRP A 11 -8.06 0.09 -3.75
C TRP A 11 -7.05 -1.01 -4.06
N LEU A 12 -7.52 -2.24 -4.22
CA LEU A 12 -6.71 -3.41 -4.56
C LEU A 12 -5.83 -3.17 -5.79
N GLY A 13 -6.40 -2.67 -6.88
CA GLY A 13 -5.66 -2.39 -8.11
C GLY A 13 -4.58 -1.31 -7.92
N GLU A 14 -4.86 -0.27 -7.14
CA GLU A 14 -3.86 0.76 -6.83
C GLU A 14 -2.75 0.20 -5.94
N THR A 15 -3.06 -0.73 -5.03
CA THR A 15 -2.06 -1.42 -4.22
C THR A 15 -1.15 -2.30 -5.08
N LEU A 16 -1.71 -2.98 -6.08
CA LEU A 16 -0.92 -3.74 -7.05
C LEU A 16 0.02 -2.82 -7.84
N PHE A 17 -0.44 -1.63 -8.25
CA PHE A 17 0.40 -0.63 -8.91
C PHE A 17 1.47 -0.02 -7.99
N ALA A 18 1.38 -0.19 -6.67
CA ALA A 18 2.42 0.22 -5.73
C ALA A 18 3.55 -0.82 -5.58
N THR A 19 3.42 -2.04 -6.11
CA THR A 19 4.43 -3.10 -5.93
C THR A 19 5.80 -2.76 -6.52
N PRO A 20 5.95 -2.12 -7.71
CA PRO A 20 7.25 -1.69 -8.19
C PRO A 20 7.88 -0.61 -7.29
N PHE A 21 7.08 0.25 -6.68
CA PHE A 21 7.55 1.22 -5.69
C PHE A 21 8.15 0.51 -4.45
N LEU A 22 7.46 -0.50 -3.89
CA LEU A 22 7.95 -1.29 -2.76
C LEU A 22 9.25 -2.02 -3.11
N ARG A 23 9.32 -2.61 -4.31
CA ARG A 23 10.52 -3.27 -4.82
C ARG A 23 11.72 -2.32 -4.93
N ALA A 24 11.50 -1.10 -5.40
CA ALA A 24 12.56 -0.10 -5.48
C ALA A 24 13.05 0.34 -4.09
N LEU A 25 12.13 0.53 -3.14
CA LEU A 25 12.49 0.82 -1.75
C LEU A 25 13.35 -0.28 -1.15
N ARG A 26 12.96 -1.55 -1.33
CA ARG A 26 13.71 -2.70 -0.83
C ARG A 26 15.11 -2.78 -1.46
N ARG A 27 15.21 -2.57 -2.77
CA ARG A 27 16.51 -2.56 -3.45
C ARG A 27 17.44 -1.45 -2.98
N ALA A 28 16.89 -0.26 -2.75
CA ALA A 28 17.66 0.89 -2.28
C ALA A 28 18.01 0.80 -0.78
N GLN A 29 17.21 0.09 0.01
CA GLN A 29 17.35 -0.06 1.46
C GLN A 29 17.16 -1.52 1.87
N PRO A 30 18.13 -2.41 1.57
CA PRO A 30 17.98 -3.86 1.79
C PRO A 30 17.74 -4.24 3.25
N GLU A 31 18.38 -3.53 4.18
CA GLU A 31 18.32 -3.81 5.61
C GLU A 31 17.19 -3.06 6.34
N ALA A 32 16.47 -2.16 5.64
CA ALA A 32 15.42 -1.39 6.29
C ALA A 32 14.20 -2.26 6.63
N PHE A 33 13.62 -2.02 7.79
CA PHE A 33 12.31 -2.57 8.12
C PHE A 33 11.23 -1.82 7.31
N LEU A 34 10.64 -2.48 6.34
CA LEU A 34 9.61 -1.93 5.45
C LEU A 34 8.24 -2.45 5.84
N ALA A 35 7.38 -1.57 6.32
CA ALA A 35 5.98 -1.87 6.63
C ALA A 35 5.03 -1.11 5.72
N THR A 36 3.84 -1.66 5.51
CA THR A 36 2.75 -0.98 4.83
C THR A 36 1.59 -0.73 5.77
N LEU A 37 0.87 0.38 5.57
CA LEU A 37 -0.37 0.73 6.27
C LEU A 37 -1.47 0.91 5.23
N GLY A 38 -2.49 0.08 5.27
CA GLY A 38 -3.58 0.10 4.29
C GLY A 38 -4.86 -0.51 4.82
N TRP A 39 -5.91 -0.53 3.99
CA TRP A 39 -7.13 -1.23 4.32
C TRP A 39 -6.90 -2.75 4.34
N PRO A 40 -7.65 -3.52 5.17
CA PRO A 40 -7.47 -4.97 5.27
C PRO A 40 -7.48 -5.71 3.94
N GLN A 41 -8.36 -5.30 3.00
CA GLN A 41 -8.41 -5.86 1.65
C GLN A 41 -7.14 -5.66 0.83
N CYS A 42 -6.37 -4.60 1.10
CA CYS A 42 -5.09 -4.36 0.43
C CYS A 42 -3.99 -5.32 0.90
N ARG A 43 -4.18 -5.93 2.07
CA ARG A 43 -3.28 -6.92 2.65
C ARG A 43 -3.14 -8.16 1.76
N ASP A 44 -4.24 -8.60 1.15
CA ASP A 44 -4.24 -9.82 0.34
C ASP A 44 -3.33 -9.68 -0.89
N VAL A 45 -3.24 -8.49 -1.46
CA VAL A 45 -2.32 -8.21 -2.59
C VAL A 45 -0.86 -8.35 -2.17
N LEU A 46 -0.53 -8.04 -0.91
CA LEU A 46 0.85 -7.97 -0.41
C LEU A 46 1.20 -9.12 0.54
N ARG A 47 0.27 -10.04 0.83
CA ARG A 47 0.43 -11.10 1.84
C ARG A 47 1.71 -11.90 1.67
N HIS A 48 2.08 -12.23 0.46
CA HIS A 48 3.26 -13.01 0.12
C HIS A 48 4.36 -12.20 -0.55
N ASN A 49 4.26 -10.85 -0.49
CA ASN A 49 5.24 -9.98 -1.12
C ASN A 49 6.54 -9.96 -0.29
N PRO A 50 7.68 -10.46 -0.83
CA PRO A 50 8.93 -10.57 -0.07
C PRO A 50 9.60 -9.22 0.24
N GLN A 51 9.12 -8.14 -0.37
CA GLN A 51 9.68 -6.80 -0.17
C GLN A 51 9.25 -6.20 1.18
N VAL A 52 8.13 -6.68 1.76
CA VAL A 52 7.46 -6.09 2.92
C VAL A 52 7.66 -6.97 4.17
N ASN A 53 8.10 -6.37 5.27
CA ASN A 53 8.29 -7.05 6.54
C ASN A 53 7.00 -7.14 7.38
N ALA A 54 6.12 -6.13 7.27
CA ALA A 54 4.88 -6.08 8.03
C ALA A 54 3.74 -5.40 7.27
N LEU A 55 2.55 -5.95 7.42
CA LEU A 55 1.30 -5.42 6.87
C LEU A 55 0.45 -4.92 8.03
N LEU A 56 0.27 -3.60 8.14
CA LEU A 56 -0.52 -2.96 9.17
C LEU A 56 -1.88 -2.56 8.61
N ASP A 57 -2.95 -2.90 9.32
CA ASP A 57 -4.30 -2.60 8.91
C ASP A 57 -4.74 -1.21 9.39
N TYR A 58 -5.45 -0.48 8.52
CA TYR A 58 -6.12 0.76 8.83
C TYR A 58 -7.62 0.63 8.56
N GLU A 59 -8.36 0.28 9.60
CA GLU A 59 -9.80 0.09 9.54
C GLU A 59 -10.56 1.36 9.98
N GLU A 60 -10.68 2.32 9.09
CA GLU A 60 -11.29 3.62 9.38
C GLU A 60 -12.75 3.52 9.84
N ARG A 61 -13.47 2.49 9.39
CA ARG A 61 -14.87 2.20 9.77
C ARG A 61 -15.02 1.11 10.84
N GLY A 62 -13.91 0.48 11.24
CA GLY A 62 -13.81 -0.60 12.22
C GLY A 62 -13.00 -0.21 13.45
N ALA A 63 -11.93 -0.96 13.70
CA ALA A 63 -11.07 -0.83 14.89
C ALA A 63 -10.49 0.58 15.12
N HIS A 64 -10.31 1.36 14.04
CA HIS A 64 -9.74 2.71 14.08
C HIS A 64 -10.79 3.81 13.91
N ARG A 65 -12.07 3.50 14.17
CA ARG A 65 -13.17 4.49 14.12
C ARG A 65 -13.10 5.46 15.29
N GLY A 66 -13.37 6.74 15.00
CA GLY A 66 -13.43 7.82 15.99
C GLY A 66 -12.07 8.17 16.62
N PRO A 67 -12.05 9.19 17.51
CA PRO A 67 -10.81 9.70 18.09
C PRO A 67 -10.02 8.65 18.88
N ALA A 68 -10.68 7.82 19.68
CA ALA A 68 -10.04 6.78 20.47
C ALA A 68 -9.39 5.69 19.59
N GLY A 69 -10.05 5.27 18.49
CA GLY A 69 -9.50 4.32 17.55
C GLY A 69 -8.29 4.88 16.80
N GLN A 70 -8.39 6.15 16.35
CA GLN A 70 -7.28 6.86 15.72
C GLN A 70 -6.08 7.01 16.68
N TRP A 71 -6.34 7.33 17.94
CA TRP A 71 -5.29 7.46 18.94
C TRP A 71 -4.57 6.13 19.22
N ARG A 72 -5.31 5.01 19.29
CA ARG A 72 -4.70 3.67 19.40
C ARG A 72 -3.76 3.38 18.24
N LEU A 73 -4.16 3.71 17.00
CA LEU A 73 -3.30 3.55 15.84
C LEU A 73 -2.05 4.46 15.92
N VAL A 74 -2.20 5.72 16.35
CA VAL A 74 -1.07 6.62 16.59
C VAL A 74 -0.07 6.00 17.56
N GLN A 75 -0.53 5.46 18.68
CA GLN A 75 0.35 4.82 19.67
C GLN A 75 1.02 3.57 19.11
N ALA A 76 0.30 2.74 18.37
CA ALA A 76 0.86 1.56 17.71
C ALA A 76 1.97 1.94 16.71
N LEU A 77 1.74 2.97 15.89
CA LEU A 77 2.75 3.46 14.93
C LEU A 77 3.95 4.10 15.64
N ARG A 78 3.71 4.85 16.73
CA ARG A 78 4.78 5.45 17.55
C ARG A 78 5.69 4.40 18.16
N ALA A 79 5.11 3.30 18.67
CA ALA A 79 5.87 2.18 19.23
C ALA A 79 6.79 1.52 18.19
N GLN A 80 6.42 1.57 16.91
CA GLN A 80 7.24 1.03 15.80
C GLN A 80 8.45 1.92 15.45
N ARG A 81 8.51 3.18 15.90
CA ARG A 81 9.63 4.11 15.68
C ARG A 81 10.03 4.26 14.20
N PHE A 82 9.05 4.40 13.32
CA PHE A 82 9.34 4.69 11.91
C PHE A 82 10.07 6.03 11.77
N ASP A 83 11.13 6.05 10.94
CA ASP A 83 11.88 7.27 10.63
C ASP A 83 11.38 7.96 9.36
N THR A 84 10.80 7.20 8.45
CA THR A 84 10.35 7.70 7.14
C THR A 84 8.98 7.12 6.80
N ALA A 85 8.09 7.96 6.31
CA ALA A 85 6.80 7.53 5.77
C ALA A 85 6.59 8.06 4.35
N PHE A 86 6.19 7.18 3.45
CA PHE A 86 5.70 7.52 2.11
C PHE A 86 4.18 7.45 2.08
N ILE A 87 3.54 8.51 1.61
CA ILE A 87 2.09 8.61 1.54
C ILE A 87 1.68 8.57 0.07
N LEU A 88 1.24 7.40 -0.40
CA LEU A 88 0.90 7.19 -1.81
C LEU A 88 -0.43 7.83 -2.19
N ARG A 89 -1.27 8.12 -1.19
CA ARG A 89 -2.57 8.77 -1.39
C ARG A 89 -2.62 10.14 -0.71
N LYS A 90 -3.17 11.15 -1.39
CA LYS A 90 -3.46 12.46 -0.79
C LYS A 90 -4.54 12.30 0.30
N SER A 91 -4.20 12.47 1.57
CA SER A 91 -5.13 12.32 2.70
C SER A 91 -4.69 13.17 3.87
N LEU A 92 -5.56 14.08 4.30
CA LEU A 92 -5.32 14.92 5.48
C LEU A 92 -5.23 14.06 6.76
N SER A 93 -6.20 13.17 6.97
CA SER A 93 -6.26 12.33 8.18
C SER A 93 -5.02 11.45 8.33
N ARG A 94 -4.55 10.83 7.26
CA ARG A 94 -3.34 10.00 7.28
C ARG A 94 -2.07 10.81 7.50
N SER A 95 -1.96 11.98 6.86
CA SER A 95 -0.81 12.86 7.08
C SER A 95 -0.74 13.35 8.52
N LEU A 96 -1.90 13.70 9.11
CA LEU A 96 -2.00 14.09 10.52
C LEU A 96 -1.65 12.92 11.46
N LEU A 97 -2.16 11.73 11.17
CA LEU A 97 -1.86 10.52 11.93
C LEU A 97 -0.35 10.24 11.98
N LEU A 98 0.36 10.37 10.85
CA LEU A 98 1.81 10.18 10.80
C LEU A 98 2.58 11.28 11.55
N LEU A 99 2.11 12.52 11.52
CA LEU A 99 2.67 13.59 12.32
C LEU A 99 2.51 13.30 13.82
N LEU A 100 1.30 12.92 14.25
CA LEU A 100 1.02 12.56 15.65
C LEU A 100 1.78 11.31 16.10
N ALA A 101 2.04 10.37 15.19
CA ALA A 101 2.92 9.23 15.47
C ALA A 101 4.40 9.60 15.62
N GLY A 102 4.76 10.84 15.34
CA GLY A 102 6.13 11.35 15.52
C GLY A 102 7.09 10.93 14.41
N ILE A 103 6.58 10.56 13.22
CA ILE A 103 7.45 10.16 12.10
C ILE A 103 8.12 11.40 11.51
N PRO A 104 9.45 11.53 11.55
CA PRO A 104 10.15 12.77 11.19
C PRO A 104 10.10 13.07 9.68
N HIS A 105 10.28 12.06 8.82
CA HIS A 105 10.29 12.24 7.37
C HIS A 105 8.98 11.75 6.76
N ARG A 106 8.17 12.68 6.25
CA ARG A 106 6.85 12.41 5.65
C ARG A 106 6.84 12.91 4.22
N ILE A 107 6.93 11.99 3.27
CA ILE A 107 7.07 12.24 1.83
C ILE A 107 5.74 11.92 1.17
N GLY A 108 5.18 12.84 0.39
CA GLY A 108 3.90 12.62 -0.28
C GLY A 108 3.60 13.66 -1.33
N PHE A 109 2.53 13.43 -2.08
CA PHE A 109 2.10 14.38 -3.10
C PHE A 109 1.52 15.66 -2.50
N ALA A 110 1.99 16.79 -2.99
CA ALA A 110 1.50 18.10 -2.61
C ALA A 110 0.01 18.24 -2.89
N ASN A 111 -0.71 18.79 -1.94
CA ASN A 111 -2.11 19.21 -2.09
C ASN A 111 -2.42 20.36 -1.13
N ALA A 112 -3.44 21.14 -1.44
CA ALA A 112 -3.78 22.33 -0.67
C ALA A 112 -4.21 22.02 0.78
N LYS A 113 -4.83 20.85 1.01
CA LYS A 113 -5.42 20.52 2.32
C LYS A 113 -4.43 19.93 3.33
N SER A 114 -3.43 19.16 2.88
CA SER A 114 -2.55 18.41 3.77
C SER A 114 -1.06 18.54 3.45
N GLY A 115 -0.70 19.34 2.44
CA GLY A 115 0.71 19.50 2.05
C GLY A 115 1.59 20.04 3.17
N TRP A 116 1.07 20.89 4.04
CA TRP A 116 1.80 21.46 5.17
C TRP A 116 2.21 20.42 6.25
N LEU A 117 1.54 19.25 6.27
CA LEU A 117 1.89 18.11 7.16
C LEU A 117 3.06 17.29 6.63
N LEU A 118 3.45 17.48 5.37
CA LEU A 118 4.54 16.76 4.74
C LEU A 118 5.86 17.49 4.97
N THR A 119 6.92 16.74 5.22
CA THR A 119 8.29 17.29 5.27
C THR A 119 8.90 17.41 3.88
N ARG A 120 8.50 16.55 2.95
CA ARG A 120 8.86 16.64 1.54
C ARG A 120 7.61 16.54 0.66
N ARG A 121 7.33 17.64 -0.03
CA ARG A 121 6.18 17.78 -0.92
C ARG A 121 6.62 17.50 -2.35
N VAL A 122 5.94 16.58 -3.00
CA VAL A 122 6.22 16.20 -4.39
C VAL A 122 5.05 16.63 -5.27
N ALA A 123 5.32 17.24 -6.39
CA ALA A 123 4.26 17.57 -7.35
C ALA A 123 3.58 16.29 -7.85
N PRO A 124 2.25 16.23 -7.91
CA PRO A 124 1.57 15.09 -8.48
C PRO A 124 1.95 14.94 -9.96
N PRO A 125 2.10 13.70 -10.47
CA PRO A 125 2.41 13.49 -11.87
C PRO A 125 1.35 14.11 -12.77
N GLN A 126 1.78 14.74 -13.87
CA GLN A 126 0.91 15.32 -14.89
C GLN A 126 0.87 14.42 -16.13
N GLY A 127 -0.24 14.48 -16.88
CA GLY A 127 -0.42 13.75 -18.12
C GLY A 127 -0.75 12.25 -17.91
N THR A 128 -0.90 11.55 -19.03
CA THR A 128 -1.22 10.12 -19.05
C THR A 128 0.05 9.31 -18.85
N ARG A 129 0.23 8.77 -17.65
CA ARG A 129 1.33 7.84 -17.32
C ARG A 129 0.79 6.45 -17.04
N HIS A 130 1.63 5.45 -17.23
CA HIS A 130 1.29 4.09 -16.78
C HIS A 130 1.03 4.11 -15.26
N LYS A 131 -0.10 3.54 -14.82
CA LYS A 131 -0.53 3.61 -13.41
C LYS A 131 0.53 3.11 -12.42
N ALA A 132 1.32 2.10 -12.80
CA ALA A 132 2.40 1.58 -11.98
C ALA A 132 3.56 2.59 -11.74
N SER A 133 3.72 3.61 -12.59
CA SER A 133 4.73 4.67 -12.41
C SER A 133 4.22 5.90 -11.65
N THR A 134 2.95 5.90 -11.24
CA THR A 134 2.31 7.05 -10.55
C THR A 134 3.08 7.47 -9.30
N TYR A 135 3.67 6.52 -8.59
CA TYR A 135 4.34 6.77 -7.31
C TYR A 135 5.85 7.03 -7.44
N PHE A 136 6.45 6.88 -8.62
CA PHE A 136 7.89 7.02 -8.83
C PHE A 136 8.46 8.40 -8.45
N PRO A 137 7.76 9.53 -8.68
CA PRO A 137 8.25 10.83 -8.21
C PRO A 137 8.51 10.89 -6.70
N LEU A 138 7.85 10.05 -5.89
CA LEU A 138 8.10 9.97 -4.44
C LEU A 138 9.44 9.26 -4.16
N LEU A 139 9.84 8.28 -4.98
CA LEU A 139 11.16 7.64 -4.91
C LEU A 139 12.26 8.62 -5.29
N GLU A 140 12.09 9.30 -6.42
CA GLU A 140 13.03 10.31 -6.92
C GLU A 140 13.24 11.41 -5.88
N ALA A 141 12.16 11.86 -5.24
CA ALA A 141 12.23 12.80 -4.13
C ALA A 141 13.02 12.27 -2.93
N ALA A 142 13.12 10.96 -2.73
CA ALA A 142 13.93 10.33 -1.70
C ALA A 142 15.36 9.98 -2.18
N GLY A 143 15.73 10.35 -3.41
CA GLY A 143 17.03 10.01 -4.01
C GLY A 143 17.12 8.56 -4.48
N ILE A 144 15.97 7.90 -4.71
CA ILE A 144 15.92 6.51 -5.17
C ILE A 144 15.53 6.48 -6.65
N ALA A 145 16.32 5.80 -7.45
CA ALA A 145 16.06 5.66 -8.89
C ALA A 145 14.72 4.92 -9.14
N PRO A 146 13.90 5.40 -10.09
CA PRO A 146 12.65 4.74 -10.42
C PRO A 146 12.92 3.36 -11.04
N PRO A 147 12.14 2.34 -10.69
CA PRO A 147 12.27 1.00 -11.25
C PRO A 147 11.52 0.91 -12.58
N GLU A 148 11.64 -0.25 -13.23
CA GLU A 148 10.72 -0.63 -14.30
C GLU A 148 9.27 -0.68 -13.76
N ALA A 149 8.30 -0.17 -14.53
CA ALA A 149 6.88 -0.07 -14.17
C ALA A 149 6.14 -1.43 -14.28
N ARG A 150 6.77 -2.50 -13.81
CA ARG A 150 6.23 -3.86 -13.80
C ARG A 150 5.63 -4.18 -12.44
N THR A 151 4.31 -4.41 -12.39
CA THR A 151 3.61 -4.87 -11.21
C THR A 151 3.96 -6.31 -10.86
N GLU A 152 3.84 -6.67 -9.59
CA GLU A 152 4.17 -7.98 -9.07
C GLU A 152 3.07 -8.45 -8.12
N TYR A 153 2.54 -9.65 -8.37
CA TYR A 153 1.65 -10.36 -7.46
C TYR A 153 2.27 -11.72 -7.14
N VAL A 154 2.50 -11.99 -5.87
CA VAL A 154 3.16 -13.21 -5.43
C VAL A 154 2.09 -14.19 -4.92
N VAL A 155 1.96 -15.31 -5.60
CA VAL A 155 1.04 -16.41 -5.25
C VAL A 155 1.82 -17.42 -4.39
N SER A 156 1.25 -17.83 -3.27
CA SER A 156 1.83 -18.89 -2.43
C SER A 156 1.79 -20.27 -3.13
N ALA A 157 2.61 -21.19 -2.64
CA ALA A 157 2.59 -22.57 -3.14
C ALA A 157 1.22 -23.24 -2.92
N GLN A 158 0.58 -22.97 -1.79
CA GLN A 158 -0.75 -23.49 -1.47
C GLN A 158 -1.84 -22.95 -2.42
N GLU A 159 -1.87 -21.64 -2.67
CA GLU A 159 -2.80 -21.04 -3.62
C GLU A 159 -2.60 -21.58 -5.03
N ARG A 160 -1.35 -21.82 -5.42
CA ARG A 160 -1.03 -22.41 -6.73
C ARG A 160 -1.50 -23.84 -6.85
N THR A 161 -1.37 -24.64 -5.80
CA THR A 161 -1.87 -26.00 -5.75
C THR A 161 -3.39 -26.02 -5.80
N ALA A 162 -4.06 -25.23 -4.97
CA ALA A 162 -5.51 -25.13 -4.96
C ALA A 162 -6.08 -24.67 -6.32
N ALA A 163 -5.42 -23.71 -6.98
CA ALA A 163 -5.82 -23.29 -8.32
C ALA A 163 -5.67 -24.41 -9.37
N ARG A 164 -4.63 -25.22 -9.28
CA ARG A 164 -4.47 -26.40 -10.17
C ARG A 164 -5.55 -27.44 -9.94
N GLU A 165 -5.83 -27.78 -8.69
CA GLU A 165 -6.89 -28.71 -8.33
C GLU A 165 -8.27 -28.25 -8.86
N LEU A 166 -8.56 -26.94 -8.77
CA LEU A 166 -9.79 -26.37 -9.32
C LEU A 166 -9.85 -26.43 -10.84
N LEU A 167 -8.73 -26.27 -11.54
CA LEU A 167 -8.66 -26.35 -13.00
C LEU A 167 -8.69 -27.81 -13.52
N GLU A 168 -8.20 -28.76 -12.74
CA GLU A 168 -8.18 -30.19 -13.05
C GLU A 168 -9.47 -30.89 -12.63
N ALA A 169 -10.28 -30.27 -11.74
CA ALA A 169 -11.59 -30.78 -11.40
C ALA A 169 -12.48 -30.84 -12.65
N PRO A 170 -13.15 -31.98 -12.93
CA PRO A 170 -14.03 -32.10 -14.09
C PRO A 170 -15.10 -31.02 -14.02
N SER A 171 -15.17 -30.19 -15.07
CA SER A 171 -16.17 -29.12 -15.18
C SER A 171 -17.55 -29.76 -15.07
N GLN A 172 -18.29 -29.47 -14.00
CA GLN A 172 -19.72 -29.72 -13.99
C GLN A 172 -20.32 -28.69 -14.98
N PRO A 173 -20.93 -29.14 -16.11
CA PRO A 173 -21.35 -28.22 -17.17
C PRO A 173 -22.50 -27.26 -16.75
N ASP A 174 -23.12 -27.45 -15.58
CA ASP A 174 -24.35 -26.76 -15.21
C ASP A 174 -24.21 -25.67 -14.13
N ALA A 175 -23.01 -25.39 -13.63
CA ALA A 175 -22.85 -24.45 -12.50
C ALA A 175 -22.55 -23.01 -12.89
N LEU A 176 -22.39 -22.68 -14.18
CA LEU A 176 -21.98 -21.34 -14.64
C LEU A 176 -22.98 -20.60 -15.53
N ILE A 177 -24.14 -21.18 -15.80
CA ILE A 177 -25.23 -20.47 -16.50
C ILE A 177 -26.31 -20.19 -15.46
N GLY A 178 -26.15 -19.04 -14.77
CA GLY A 178 -27.25 -18.51 -13.97
C GLY A 178 -28.47 -18.27 -14.88
N GLU A 179 -29.52 -19.04 -14.67
CA GLU A 179 -30.84 -18.80 -15.23
C GLU A 179 -31.29 -17.36 -14.92
N ARG A 180 -31.13 -16.48 -15.88
CA ARG A 180 -32.03 -15.35 -16.02
C ARG A 180 -33.25 -15.82 -16.78
N VAL A 181 -34.19 -16.43 -16.08
CA VAL A 181 -35.54 -16.54 -16.59
C VAL A 181 -36.34 -15.36 -16.04
N GLY A 182 -36.85 -14.58 -16.94
CA GLY A 182 -37.73 -13.45 -16.64
C GLY A 182 -39.10 -13.90 -16.10
N ARG A 183 -39.69 -13.01 -15.38
CA ARG A 183 -41.10 -12.55 -15.47
C ARG A 183 -41.20 -11.18 -14.84
#